data_ce12b5ef737f6474dedd7bb80326924c
#
_entry.id   ce12b5ef737f6474dedd7bb80326924c
#
_cell.length_a   1.000
_cell.length_b   1.000
_cell.length_c   1.000
_cell.angle_alpha   90.00
_cell.angle_beta   90.00
_cell.angle_gamma   90.00
#
_symmetry.space_group_name_H-M   'P 1'
#
loop_
_entity.id
_entity.type
_entity.pdbx_description
1 polymer ?
#
loop_
_entity_poly.entity_id
_entity_poly.type
_entity_poly.pdbx_seq_one_letter_code
_entity_poly.pdbx_strand_id
1 'polypeptide(L)'
;MSGVDLVAVYGTPALVAHLANAAVLPVRIDGAAFTLFSLAKWPGVRRFPRIALAMAPARRLTVDPALRGWARRTALADALYTVMARAALDAYDQNRSVFDALLDARSRFGRNTRILEDAERQPLTYGRLVLGSVALGHALTRAAGRGGARSWASCCPTPRRLAITIFALQAFGRVPAMLNYSMGPDALVTACRMGRIRTVLTSRRFIALARLEPMAAALAEHTVLACLEDVRKEVGPLDKLWGLAVSWVPTLMRGRTAPAGSPGAVLYTSGSEGTPKGVVLSHANFLANVAQIAAVVDLFPTDRVVNPLPVFHSFGLTAGLFLPLLVGVPTCLYPSPLHYRAVAALVAERKATVLFATDTFLTGYGRAPSEGELASLRYAVAGAEPVRESTRRLYRDRFGVPLLEGYGATETTPVLAVNTPTHGRAGTVGRFLPGIEARLAPVEGFAEGTQLVVRGPNVMLGYYVAERPGVLHPPPGGWYPTGDIVTVDAAGYVRIVGRVKRFAKIGGEMVSLARVEADAAQHWPDDTHAAVGLPDPRKGERVVLVTSRAGAQHDEFVAFARARGIPEPTVPKAVLWVETIPTLGSGKVDYPTVRRMAENALREAGARQAGLKNVPSSKDVILDGG
;
A
#
# COMPACT_ATOMS: atom_id res chain seq x y z
N MET A 1 -10.01 21.98 7.80
CA MET A 1 -10.69 22.68 6.70
C MET A 1 -11.14 21.62 5.72
N SER A 2 -12.42 21.32 5.71
CA SER A 2 -13.07 20.41 4.76
C SER A 2 -12.89 20.96 3.35
N GLY A 3 -12.42 20.10 2.44
CA GLY A 3 -12.39 20.21 0.98
C GLY A 3 -12.31 21.62 0.42
N VAL A 4 -11.11 22.03 0.03
CA VAL A 4 -10.99 23.23 -0.82
C VAL A 4 -11.74 22.93 -2.10
N ASP A 5 -12.82 23.66 -2.36
CA ASP A 5 -13.57 23.51 -3.61
C ASP A 5 -12.63 23.79 -4.79
N LEU A 6 -12.41 22.76 -5.61
CA LEU A 6 -11.52 22.84 -6.78
C LEU A 6 -11.88 24.00 -7.69
N VAL A 7 -13.18 24.23 -7.88
CA VAL A 7 -13.69 25.32 -8.72
C VAL A 7 -13.41 26.69 -8.08
N ALA A 8 -13.40 26.78 -6.75
CA ALA A 8 -13.08 28.01 -6.04
C ALA A 8 -11.61 28.39 -6.22
N VAL A 9 -10.69 27.41 -6.22
CA VAL A 9 -9.25 27.67 -6.35
C VAL A 9 -8.79 27.78 -7.80
N TYR A 10 -9.17 26.80 -8.63
CA TYR A 10 -8.67 26.65 -9.99
C TYR A 10 -9.62 27.16 -11.07
N GLY A 11 -10.92 27.23 -10.79
CA GLY A 11 -11.95 27.50 -11.80
C GLY A 11 -11.87 28.91 -12.40
N THR A 12 -11.63 29.93 -11.58
CA THR A 12 -11.53 31.32 -12.09
C THR A 12 -10.26 31.55 -12.89
N PRO A 13 -9.05 31.22 -12.39
CA PRO A 13 -7.82 31.35 -13.19
C PRO A 13 -7.87 30.54 -14.49
N ALA A 14 -8.39 29.32 -14.46
CA ALA A 14 -8.50 28.47 -15.63
C ALA A 14 -9.48 29.04 -16.67
N LEU A 15 -10.62 29.57 -16.24
CA LEU A 15 -11.61 30.19 -17.12
C LEU A 15 -11.04 31.46 -17.78
N VAL A 16 -10.37 32.31 -17.03
CA VAL A 16 -9.72 33.54 -17.56
C VAL A 16 -8.66 33.18 -18.61
N ALA A 17 -7.79 32.22 -18.31
CA ALA A 17 -6.77 31.76 -19.24
C ALA A 17 -7.40 31.20 -20.54
N HIS A 18 -8.47 30.42 -20.41
CA HIS A 18 -9.17 29.84 -21.55
C HIS A 18 -9.88 30.88 -22.39
N LEU A 19 -10.60 31.84 -21.79
CA LEU A 19 -11.31 32.91 -22.51
C LEU A 19 -10.33 33.87 -23.21
N ALA A 20 -9.20 34.14 -22.59
CA ALA A 20 -8.12 34.97 -23.18
C ALA A 20 -7.26 34.19 -24.19
N ASN A 21 -7.53 32.91 -24.43
CA ASN A 21 -6.69 32.01 -25.23
C ASN A 21 -5.21 32.04 -24.79
N ALA A 22 -4.97 32.27 -23.49
CA ALA A 22 -3.65 32.39 -22.91
C ALA A 22 -3.06 31.03 -22.54
N ALA A 23 -1.73 30.92 -22.64
CA ALA A 23 -1.03 29.76 -22.11
C ALA A 23 -0.82 29.92 -20.59
N VAL A 24 -1.04 28.85 -19.84
CA VAL A 24 -0.75 28.78 -18.42
C VAL A 24 0.71 28.33 -18.25
N LEU A 25 1.50 29.10 -17.52
CA LEU A 25 2.84 28.73 -17.09
C LEU A 25 2.78 28.23 -15.66
N PRO A 26 2.91 26.91 -15.42
CA PRO A 26 2.91 26.38 -14.06
C PRO A 26 4.22 26.75 -13.35
N VAL A 27 4.12 27.38 -12.19
CA VAL A 27 5.27 27.73 -11.36
C VAL A 27 5.07 27.14 -9.97
N ARG A 28 6.02 26.33 -9.53
CA ARG A 28 6.06 25.79 -8.18
C ARG A 28 7.11 26.53 -7.36
N ILE A 29 6.72 26.96 -6.17
CA ILE A 29 7.60 27.61 -5.21
C ILE A 29 7.78 26.71 -4.00
N ASP A 30 8.96 26.16 -3.83
CA ASP A 30 9.31 25.34 -2.67
C ASP A 30 10.12 26.15 -1.66
N GLY A 31 9.88 25.90 -0.36
CA GLY A 31 10.62 26.51 0.74
C GLY A 31 10.05 27.84 1.25
N ALA A 32 9.17 28.52 0.51
CA ALA A 32 8.56 29.78 0.94
C ALA A 32 7.76 29.65 2.26
N ALA A 33 7.15 28.49 2.50
CA ALA A 33 6.41 28.21 3.74
C ALA A 33 7.29 28.23 5.01
N PHE A 34 8.61 28.13 4.88
CA PHE A 34 9.57 28.18 6.00
C PHE A 34 10.12 29.57 6.29
N THR A 35 9.66 30.60 5.58
CA THR A 35 10.08 31.99 5.83
C THR A 35 9.39 32.53 7.09
N LEU A 36 10.01 33.54 7.72
CA LEU A 36 9.43 34.27 8.85
C LEU A 36 8.08 34.92 8.50
N PHE A 37 7.87 35.23 7.22
CA PHE A 37 6.66 35.89 6.72
C PHE A 37 5.56 34.92 6.30
N SER A 38 5.80 33.61 6.45
CA SER A 38 4.79 32.61 6.10
C SER A 38 3.61 32.58 7.06
N LEU A 39 2.40 32.71 6.53
CA LEU A 39 1.16 32.56 7.28
C LEU A 39 0.93 31.11 7.74
N ALA A 40 1.62 30.13 7.13
CA ALA A 40 1.43 28.71 7.42
C ALA A 40 1.96 28.26 8.80
N LYS A 41 2.78 29.07 9.48
CA LYS A 41 3.40 28.79 10.80
C LYS A 41 3.95 27.37 10.92
N TRP A 42 4.61 26.88 9.87
CA TRP A 42 5.15 25.53 9.85
C TRP A 42 6.32 25.36 10.82
N PRO A 43 6.50 24.17 11.42
CA PRO A 43 7.67 23.89 12.23
C PRO A 43 8.93 24.01 11.38
N GLY A 44 10.01 24.57 11.94
CA GLY A 44 11.28 24.72 11.21
C GLY A 44 11.44 26.04 10.46
N VAL A 45 10.65 27.07 10.81
CA VAL A 45 10.82 28.45 10.31
C VAL A 45 12.29 28.88 10.41
N ARG A 46 12.83 29.46 9.34
CA ARG A 46 14.22 29.92 9.22
C ARG A 46 14.27 31.36 8.80
N ARG A 47 15.32 32.04 9.27
CA ARG A 47 15.58 33.42 8.86
C ARG A 47 15.90 33.49 7.35
N PHE A 48 16.58 32.49 6.81
CA PHE A 48 16.96 32.38 5.41
C PHE A 48 16.72 30.93 4.92
N PRO A 49 15.49 30.53 4.59
CA PRO A 49 15.23 29.22 4.00
C PRO A 49 15.70 29.22 2.53
N ARG A 50 16.09 28.05 2.06
CA ARG A 50 16.32 27.87 0.61
C ARG A 50 14.96 27.90 -0.09
N ILE A 51 14.76 28.86 -0.97
CA ILE A 51 13.58 28.94 -1.85
C ILE A 51 14.01 28.43 -3.24
N ALA A 52 13.26 27.51 -3.79
CA ALA A 52 13.44 27.00 -5.14
C ALA A 52 12.20 27.31 -5.98
N LEU A 53 12.43 27.77 -7.20
CA LEU A 53 11.41 28.01 -8.20
C LEU A 53 11.57 26.95 -9.30
N ALA A 54 10.52 26.18 -9.57
CA ALA A 54 10.47 25.25 -10.68
C ALA A 54 9.36 25.71 -11.65
N MET A 55 9.69 25.83 -12.91
CA MET A 55 8.74 26.18 -13.97
C MET A 55 8.57 24.99 -14.90
N ALA A 56 7.33 24.65 -15.19
CA ALA A 56 7.00 23.65 -16.20
C ALA A 56 6.66 24.33 -17.55
N PRO A 57 6.71 23.61 -18.67
CA PRO A 57 6.35 24.17 -19.97
C PRO A 57 4.94 24.76 -19.96
N ALA A 58 4.80 25.93 -20.59
CA ALA A 58 3.52 26.61 -20.74
C ALA A 58 2.54 25.73 -21.54
N ARG A 59 1.28 25.65 -21.11
CA ARG A 59 0.23 24.85 -21.75
C ARG A 59 -1.07 25.63 -21.89
N ARG A 60 -1.77 25.44 -23.00
CA ARG A 60 -3.13 25.94 -23.17
C ARG A 60 -4.11 24.93 -22.59
N LEU A 61 -5.11 25.42 -21.86
CA LEU A 61 -6.17 24.58 -21.32
C LEU A 61 -7.23 24.35 -22.40
N THR A 62 -7.43 23.10 -22.76
CA THR A 62 -8.45 22.67 -23.72
C THR A 62 -9.48 21.82 -23.03
N VAL A 63 -10.75 22.10 -23.29
CA VAL A 63 -11.90 21.31 -22.82
C VAL A 63 -12.88 21.14 -23.97
N ASP A 64 -13.79 20.19 -23.85
CA ASP A 64 -14.83 19.97 -24.85
C ASP A 64 -15.58 21.28 -25.13
N PRO A 65 -15.60 21.74 -26.42
CA PRO A 65 -16.29 22.96 -26.82
C PRO A 65 -17.80 22.94 -26.56
N ALA A 66 -18.41 21.75 -26.45
CA ALA A 66 -19.83 21.60 -26.17
C ALA A 66 -20.21 21.96 -24.72
N LEU A 67 -19.26 21.91 -23.78
CA LEU A 67 -19.50 22.26 -22.39
C LEU A 67 -19.85 23.72 -22.20
N ARG A 68 -20.84 24.02 -21.32
CA ARG A 68 -21.30 25.38 -21.00
C ARG A 68 -21.40 25.56 -19.48
N GLY A 69 -21.45 26.82 -19.06
CA GLY A 69 -21.73 27.19 -17.68
C GLY A 69 -20.83 26.52 -16.64
N TRP A 70 -21.41 25.92 -15.65
CA TRP A 70 -20.73 25.25 -14.55
C TRP A 70 -19.89 24.03 -15.00
N ALA A 71 -20.41 23.21 -15.92
CA ALA A 71 -19.71 22.05 -16.45
C ALA A 71 -18.37 22.42 -17.12
N ARG A 72 -18.38 23.50 -17.94
CA ARG A 72 -17.16 24.05 -18.56
C ARG A 72 -16.16 24.53 -17.52
N ARG A 73 -16.65 25.26 -16.51
CA ARG A 73 -15.80 25.80 -15.44
C ARG A 73 -15.13 24.70 -14.62
N THR A 74 -15.88 23.64 -14.30
CA THR A 74 -15.37 22.44 -13.61
C THR A 74 -14.33 21.73 -14.45
N ALA A 75 -14.58 21.49 -15.72
CA ALA A 75 -13.62 20.84 -16.61
C ALA A 75 -12.32 21.65 -16.78
N LEU A 76 -12.39 22.97 -16.83
CA LEU A 76 -11.22 23.85 -16.87
C LEU A 76 -10.44 23.83 -15.56
N ALA A 77 -11.13 23.86 -14.42
CA ALA A 77 -10.51 23.74 -13.10
C ALA A 77 -9.72 22.42 -12.98
N ASP A 78 -10.31 21.35 -13.46
CA ASP A 78 -9.75 20.01 -13.49
C ASP A 78 -8.52 19.89 -14.40
N ALA A 79 -8.59 20.50 -15.58
CA ALA A 79 -7.46 20.58 -16.51
C ALA A 79 -6.29 21.35 -15.87
N LEU A 80 -6.55 22.48 -15.21
CA LEU A 80 -5.52 23.25 -14.52
C LEU A 80 -4.92 22.47 -13.35
N TYR A 81 -5.76 21.82 -12.54
CA TYR A 81 -5.29 20.94 -11.44
C TYR A 81 -4.36 19.85 -11.96
N THR A 82 -4.71 19.18 -13.05
CA THR A 82 -3.88 18.14 -13.67
C THR A 82 -2.51 18.69 -14.12
N VAL A 83 -2.50 19.89 -14.72
CA VAL A 83 -1.25 20.58 -15.12
C VAL A 83 -0.39 20.90 -13.90
N MET A 84 -1.00 21.39 -12.82
CA MET A 84 -0.27 21.72 -11.58
C MET A 84 0.26 20.48 -10.86
N ALA A 85 -0.53 19.40 -10.81
CA ALA A 85 -0.09 18.12 -10.24
C ALA A 85 1.08 17.52 -11.02
N ARG A 86 1.06 17.62 -12.35
CA ARG A 86 2.18 17.19 -13.19
C ARG A 86 3.42 18.05 -12.94
N ALA A 87 3.28 19.36 -12.90
CA ALA A 87 4.38 20.27 -12.58
C ALA A 87 4.99 20.00 -11.20
N ALA A 88 4.16 19.62 -10.22
CA ALA A 88 4.63 19.25 -8.89
C ALA A 88 5.47 17.95 -8.91
N LEU A 89 5.08 16.96 -9.70
CA LEU A 89 5.86 15.73 -9.90
C LEU A 89 7.20 16.03 -10.59
N ASP A 90 7.16 16.80 -11.69
CA ASP A 90 8.35 17.10 -12.50
C ASP A 90 9.37 17.95 -11.73
N ALA A 91 8.91 18.76 -10.77
CA ALA A 91 9.78 19.54 -9.89
C ALA A 91 10.46 18.75 -8.78
N TYR A 92 10.01 17.51 -8.51
CA TYR A 92 10.59 16.69 -7.46
C TYR A 92 11.83 15.95 -7.97
N ASP A 93 12.97 16.13 -7.29
CA ASP A 93 14.20 15.42 -7.63
C ASP A 93 14.10 13.93 -7.28
N GLN A 94 13.95 13.11 -8.31
CA GLN A 94 13.91 11.64 -8.23
C GLN A 94 15.27 11.00 -8.52
N ASN A 95 16.26 11.78 -8.98
CA ASN A 95 17.58 11.27 -9.37
C ASN A 95 18.56 11.18 -8.20
N ARG A 96 18.13 10.53 -7.13
CA ARG A 96 18.91 10.34 -5.90
C ARG A 96 18.46 9.09 -5.14
N SER A 97 19.20 8.71 -4.10
CA SER A 97 18.76 7.62 -3.21
C SER A 97 17.66 8.10 -2.24
N VAL A 98 16.89 7.14 -1.69
CA VAL A 98 15.92 7.43 -0.62
C VAL A 98 16.61 7.97 0.63
N PHE A 99 17.85 7.52 0.90
CA PHE A 99 18.63 8.05 2.02
C PHE A 99 19.07 9.51 1.78
N ASP A 100 19.48 9.88 0.56
CA ASP A 100 19.76 11.30 0.23
C ASP A 100 18.50 12.17 0.39
N ALA A 101 17.33 11.65 0.00
CA ALA A 101 16.07 12.34 0.21
C ALA A 101 15.76 12.54 1.71
N LEU A 102 16.10 11.57 2.58
CA LEU A 102 16.01 11.72 4.02
C LEU A 102 16.96 12.81 4.57
N LEU A 103 18.20 12.89 4.05
CA LEU A 103 19.15 13.92 4.42
C LEU A 103 18.65 15.33 4.01
N ASP A 104 18.01 15.44 2.85
CA ASP A 104 17.40 16.69 2.42
C ASP A 104 16.16 17.04 3.25
N ALA A 105 15.31 16.07 3.58
CA ALA A 105 14.18 16.27 4.49
C ALA A 105 14.66 16.75 5.88
N ARG A 106 15.70 16.10 6.43
CA ARG A 106 16.37 16.56 7.67
C ARG A 106 16.88 18.00 7.55
N SER A 107 17.45 18.35 6.39
CA SER A 107 17.95 19.70 6.14
C SER A 107 16.82 20.71 5.98
N ARG A 108 15.70 20.30 5.39
CA ARG A 108 14.51 21.13 5.15
C ARG A 108 13.68 21.36 6.42
N PHE A 109 13.37 20.31 7.16
CA PHE A 109 12.46 20.37 8.32
C PHE A 109 13.18 20.58 9.66
N GLY A 110 14.50 20.44 9.70
CA GLY A 110 15.30 20.66 10.88
C GLY A 110 15.73 19.36 11.59
N ARG A 111 16.99 19.35 12.03
CA ARG A 111 17.63 18.21 12.71
C ARG A 111 16.90 17.74 13.98
N ASN A 112 16.33 18.68 14.73
CA ASN A 112 15.70 18.42 16.02
C ASN A 112 14.19 18.11 15.91
N THR A 113 13.62 18.16 14.70
CA THR A 113 12.21 17.83 14.48
C THR A 113 11.96 16.36 14.78
N ARG A 114 11.03 16.09 15.69
CA ARG A 114 10.54 14.73 16.00
C ARG A 114 9.74 14.25 14.83
N ILE A 115 10.16 13.15 14.21
CA ILE A 115 9.57 12.71 12.93
C ILE A 115 9.07 11.27 12.96
N LEU A 116 9.66 10.44 13.80
CA LEU A 116 9.32 9.03 13.89
C LEU A 116 9.12 8.62 15.35
N GLU A 117 8.07 7.87 15.61
CA GLU A 117 7.79 7.27 16.92
C GLU A 117 7.24 5.86 16.73
N ASP A 118 7.30 5.04 17.77
CA ASP A 118 6.67 3.73 17.83
C ASP A 118 5.91 3.53 19.16
N ALA A 119 5.36 2.34 19.35
CA ALA A 119 4.60 1.98 20.55
C ALA A 119 5.41 2.10 21.86
N GLU A 120 6.75 2.10 21.78
CA GLU A 120 7.63 2.31 22.96
C GLU A 120 7.68 3.79 23.41
N ARG A 121 6.97 4.69 22.73
CA ARG A 121 6.84 6.14 23.05
C ARG A 121 8.18 6.88 23.13
N GLN A 122 9.16 6.44 22.34
CA GLN A 122 10.47 7.09 22.29
C GLN A 122 10.66 7.78 20.92
N PRO A 123 10.35 9.09 20.82
CA PRO A 123 10.41 9.79 19.55
C PRO A 123 11.86 9.93 19.06
N LEU A 124 12.03 9.71 17.75
CA LEU A 124 13.27 10.00 17.04
C LEU A 124 13.16 11.33 16.32
N THR A 125 14.17 12.17 16.48
CA THR A 125 14.37 13.32 15.61
C THR A 125 15.07 12.89 14.32
N TYR A 126 14.96 13.71 13.26
CA TYR A 126 15.74 13.46 12.05
C TYR A 126 17.24 13.26 12.34
N GLY A 127 17.80 14.08 13.22
CA GLY A 127 19.21 13.95 13.58
C GLY A 127 19.56 12.61 14.22
N ARG A 128 18.68 12.09 15.09
CA ARG A 128 18.88 10.78 15.73
C ARG A 128 18.64 9.63 14.75
N LEU A 129 17.68 9.77 13.85
CA LEU A 129 17.42 8.78 12.80
C LEU A 129 18.64 8.66 11.88
N VAL A 130 19.17 9.78 11.37
CA VAL A 130 20.36 9.80 10.52
C VAL A 130 21.60 9.26 11.26
N LEU A 131 21.83 9.70 12.51
CA LEU A 131 22.94 9.20 13.34
C LEU A 131 22.87 7.68 13.48
N GLY A 132 21.70 7.17 13.90
CA GLY A 132 21.50 5.73 14.11
C GLY A 132 21.69 4.92 12.83
N SER A 133 21.18 5.43 11.71
CA SER A 133 21.29 4.78 10.40
C SER A 133 22.73 4.73 9.91
N VAL A 134 23.47 5.83 10.01
CA VAL A 134 24.87 5.89 9.57
C VAL A 134 25.79 5.07 10.47
N ALA A 135 25.62 5.14 11.80
CA ALA A 135 26.42 4.37 12.73
C ALA A 135 26.19 2.86 12.59
N LEU A 136 24.93 2.43 12.48
CA LEU A 136 24.59 1.02 12.25
C LEU A 136 25.10 0.55 10.89
N GLY A 137 24.87 1.32 9.83
CA GLY A 137 25.29 0.95 8.47
C GLY A 137 26.81 0.84 8.33
N HIS A 138 27.56 1.71 9.00
CA HIS A 138 29.03 1.65 9.03
C HIS A 138 29.52 0.37 9.75
N ALA A 139 28.93 0.03 10.90
CA ALA A 139 29.25 -1.20 11.61
C ALA A 139 28.90 -2.45 10.77
N LEU A 140 27.71 -2.50 10.15
CA LEU A 140 27.30 -3.59 9.26
C LEU A 140 28.24 -3.76 8.05
N THR A 141 28.70 -2.65 7.47
CA THR A 141 29.62 -2.69 6.32
C THR A 141 30.99 -3.24 6.74
N ARG A 142 31.45 -2.90 7.92
CA ARG A 142 32.72 -3.41 8.48
C ARG A 142 32.61 -4.91 8.76
N ALA A 143 31.54 -5.36 9.41
CA ALA A 143 31.32 -6.77 9.73
C ALA A 143 31.19 -7.65 8.48
N ALA A 144 30.58 -7.14 7.39
CA ALA A 144 30.40 -7.87 6.14
C ALA A 144 31.65 -7.94 5.24
N GLY A 145 32.68 -7.15 5.51
CA GLY A 145 33.86 -7.01 4.64
C GLY A 145 33.54 -6.36 3.27
N ARG A 146 34.61 -6.05 2.49
CA ARG A 146 34.48 -5.37 1.19
C ARG A 146 33.78 -6.20 0.08
N GLY A 147 33.66 -7.52 0.23
CA GLY A 147 33.01 -8.44 -0.72
C GLY A 147 31.62 -8.95 -0.32
N GLY A 148 31.04 -8.41 0.76
CA GLY A 148 29.78 -8.87 1.32
C GLY A 148 28.58 -8.72 0.36
N ALA A 149 27.56 -9.59 0.51
CA ALA A 149 26.36 -9.60 -0.31
C ALA A 149 25.68 -8.22 -0.36
N ARG A 150 25.17 -7.82 -1.55
CA ARG A 150 24.46 -6.55 -1.71
C ARG A 150 23.10 -6.55 -1.02
N SER A 151 22.38 -7.69 -1.05
CA SER A 151 21.05 -7.82 -0.46
C SER A 151 21.13 -8.40 0.96
N TRP A 152 20.48 -7.72 1.89
CA TRP A 152 20.37 -8.12 3.29
C TRP A 152 18.91 -8.20 3.66
N ALA A 153 18.46 -9.34 4.16
CA ALA A 153 17.10 -9.44 4.63
C ALA A 153 16.93 -8.77 5.99
N SER A 154 15.74 -8.24 6.22
CA SER A 154 15.36 -7.66 7.50
C SER A 154 14.05 -8.27 7.99
N CYS A 155 14.10 -8.81 9.20
CA CYS A 155 12.95 -9.34 9.92
C CYS A 155 13.02 -8.78 11.36
N CYS A 156 12.62 -7.51 11.55
CA CYS A 156 12.79 -6.76 12.80
C CYS A 156 11.45 -6.47 13.48
N PRO A 157 11.41 -6.52 14.83
CA PRO A 157 10.17 -6.48 15.59
C PRO A 157 9.64 -5.08 15.86
N THR A 158 10.51 -4.10 16.07
CA THR A 158 10.09 -2.73 16.38
C THR A 158 10.16 -1.89 15.13
N PRO A 159 9.05 -1.27 14.74
CA PRO A 159 8.99 -0.47 13.51
C PRO A 159 10.07 0.62 13.46
N ARG A 160 10.42 1.24 14.60
CA ARG A 160 11.48 2.25 14.69
C ARG A 160 12.87 1.67 14.38
N ARG A 161 13.21 0.50 14.94
CA ARG A 161 14.49 -0.15 14.66
C ARG A 161 14.58 -0.62 13.22
N LEU A 162 13.46 -1.13 12.69
CA LEU A 162 13.35 -1.50 11.28
C LEU A 162 13.58 -0.29 10.36
N ALA A 163 13.00 0.87 10.66
CA ALA A 163 13.25 2.10 9.90
C ALA A 163 14.74 2.49 9.92
N ILE A 164 15.38 2.48 11.09
CA ILE A 164 16.83 2.73 11.21
C ILE A 164 17.62 1.73 10.36
N THR A 165 17.27 0.44 10.40
CA THR A 165 17.94 -0.62 9.64
C THR A 165 17.79 -0.44 8.13
N ILE A 166 16.58 -0.12 7.64
CA ILE A 166 16.33 0.15 6.21
C ILE A 166 17.23 1.30 5.74
N PHE A 167 17.22 2.42 6.45
CA PHE A 167 18.06 3.56 6.09
C PHE A 167 19.55 3.30 6.30
N ALA A 168 19.94 2.45 7.27
CA ALA A 168 21.31 2.03 7.47
C ALA A 168 21.86 1.25 6.27
N LEU A 169 21.07 0.32 5.74
CA LEU A 169 21.43 -0.44 4.55
C LEU A 169 21.51 0.49 3.32
N GLN A 170 20.49 1.33 3.10
CA GLN A 170 20.45 2.25 1.96
C GLN A 170 21.58 3.28 1.98
N ALA A 171 21.99 3.77 3.16
CA ALA A 171 23.10 4.72 3.31
C ALA A 171 24.43 4.20 2.76
N PHE A 172 24.61 2.87 2.78
CA PHE A 172 25.85 2.21 2.33
C PHE A 172 25.65 1.35 1.08
N GLY A 173 24.64 1.66 0.26
CA GLY A 173 24.37 1.00 -1.02
C GLY A 173 23.98 -0.48 -0.88
N ARG A 174 23.49 -0.89 0.29
CA ARG A 174 22.93 -2.22 0.53
C ARG A 174 21.44 -2.20 0.29
N VAL A 175 20.90 -3.32 -0.18
CA VAL A 175 19.48 -3.45 -0.54
C VAL A 175 18.72 -4.16 0.58
N PRO A 176 17.81 -3.48 1.30
CA PRO A 176 16.93 -4.14 2.25
C PRO A 176 15.96 -5.08 1.54
N ALA A 177 16.03 -6.36 1.84
CA ALA A 177 15.09 -7.37 1.40
C ALA A 177 14.09 -7.65 2.54
N MET A 178 12.84 -7.30 2.34
CA MET A 178 11.82 -7.29 3.37
C MET A 178 11.14 -8.65 3.44
N LEU A 179 11.52 -9.47 4.42
CA LEU A 179 10.92 -10.79 4.63
C LEU A 179 9.58 -10.67 5.37
N ASN A 180 8.54 -11.25 4.79
CA ASN A 180 7.25 -11.39 5.43
C ASN A 180 7.20 -12.69 6.25
N TYR A 181 7.40 -12.59 7.55
CA TYR A 181 7.43 -13.73 8.46
C TYR A 181 6.12 -14.54 8.54
N SER A 182 5.01 -14.03 8.01
CA SER A 182 3.74 -14.77 7.95
C SER A 182 3.65 -15.77 6.79
N MET A 183 4.66 -15.83 5.91
CA MET A 183 4.65 -16.72 4.74
C MET A 183 5.04 -18.17 5.04
N GLY A 184 5.51 -18.47 6.23
CA GLY A 184 6.03 -19.78 6.61
C GLY A 184 7.52 -19.98 6.26
N PRO A 185 8.18 -20.99 6.91
CA PRO A 185 9.62 -21.19 6.81
C PRO A 185 10.12 -21.45 5.38
N ASP A 186 9.49 -22.37 4.66
CA ASP A 186 9.91 -22.78 3.30
C ASP A 186 9.85 -21.63 2.29
N ALA A 187 8.80 -20.80 2.38
CA ALA A 187 8.65 -19.63 1.52
C ALA A 187 9.73 -18.59 1.82
N LEU A 188 10.15 -18.44 3.07
CA LEU A 188 11.23 -17.53 3.47
C LEU A 188 12.60 -18.02 3.02
N VAL A 189 12.88 -19.32 3.13
CA VAL A 189 14.10 -19.94 2.59
C VAL A 189 14.15 -19.74 1.07
N THR A 190 13.03 -19.98 0.37
CA THR A 190 12.91 -19.73 -1.07
C THR A 190 13.16 -18.27 -1.41
N ALA A 191 12.60 -17.33 -0.67
CA ALA A 191 12.84 -15.89 -0.84
C ALA A 191 14.32 -15.54 -0.67
N CYS A 192 15.00 -16.10 0.35
CA CYS A 192 16.43 -15.88 0.57
C CYS A 192 17.28 -16.44 -0.58
N ARG A 193 16.99 -17.64 -1.06
CA ARG A 193 17.69 -18.24 -2.22
C ARG A 193 17.50 -17.39 -3.48
N MET A 194 16.26 -17.02 -3.77
CA MET A 194 15.87 -16.21 -4.94
C MET A 194 16.59 -14.86 -4.95
N GLY A 195 16.64 -14.16 -3.82
CA GLY A 195 17.33 -12.87 -3.67
C GLY A 195 18.84 -12.99 -3.43
N ARG A 196 19.42 -14.20 -3.42
CA ARG A 196 20.81 -14.48 -3.04
C ARG A 196 21.19 -13.82 -1.70
N ILE A 197 20.31 -13.88 -0.74
CA ILE A 197 20.47 -13.29 0.58
C ILE A 197 21.33 -14.23 1.42
N ARG A 198 22.45 -13.71 1.92
CA ARG A 198 23.36 -14.46 2.80
C ARG A 198 23.21 -14.11 4.27
N THR A 199 22.67 -12.93 4.57
CA THR A 199 22.53 -12.45 5.94
C THR A 199 21.12 -11.96 6.20
N VAL A 200 20.52 -12.42 7.28
CA VAL A 200 19.20 -11.99 7.77
C VAL A 200 19.37 -11.25 9.08
N LEU A 201 19.03 -9.97 9.10
CA LEU A 201 18.98 -9.15 10.30
C LEU A 201 17.69 -9.42 11.05
N THR A 202 17.78 -9.84 12.30
CA THR A 202 16.64 -10.15 13.16
C THR A 202 16.89 -9.67 14.60
N SER A 203 16.04 -10.08 15.52
CA SER A 203 16.16 -9.77 16.96
C SER A 203 15.73 -10.98 17.78
N ARG A 204 16.49 -11.35 18.78
CA ARG A 204 16.12 -12.44 19.71
C ARG A 204 14.77 -12.19 20.38
N ARG A 205 14.56 -10.93 20.81
CA ARG A 205 13.28 -10.53 21.39
C ARG A 205 12.10 -10.74 20.43
N PHE A 206 12.32 -10.52 19.13
CA PHE A 206 11.28 -10.73 18.14
C PHE A 206 10.98 -12.22 17.92
N ILE A 207 12.00 -13.01 17.73
CA ILE A 207 11.85 -14.46 17.55
C ILE A 207 10.99 -15.01 18.69
N ALA A 208 11.33 -14.66 19.95
CA ALA A 208 10.62 -15.12 21.13
C ALA A 208 9.17 -14.57 21.21
N LEU A 209 8.95 -13.26 20.99
CA LEU A 209 7.62 -12.64 21.09
C LEU A 209 6.65 -13.14 20.03
N ALA A 210 7.14 -13.37 18.81
CA ALA A 210 6.33 -13.82 17.69
C ALA A 210 6.34 -15.34 17.50
N ARG A 211 7.00 -16.09 18.40
CA ARG A 211 7.14 -17.55 18.37
C ARG A 211 7.67 -18.06 17.03
N LEU A 212 8.78 -17.44 16.58
CA LEU A 212 9.36 -17.69 15.27
C LEU A 212 10.60 -18.60 15.31
N GLU A 213 10.79 -19.38 16.37
CA GLU A 213 11.91 -20.30 16.54
C GLU A 213 12.03 -21.31 15.37
N PRO A 214 10.95 -21.94 14.88
CA PRO A 214 11.04 -22.85 13.74
C PRO A 214 11.50 -22.13 12.45
N MET A 215 11.02 -20.90 12.23
CA MET A 215 11.43 -20.07 11.12
C MET A 215 12.92 -19.69 11.21
N ALA A 216 13.37 -19.29 12.40
CA ALA A 216 14.75 -18.94 12.64
C ALA A 216 15.69 -20.13 12.42
N ALA A 217 15.29 -21.34 12.87
CA ALA A 217 16.04 -22.57 12.63
C ALA A 217 16.17 -22.87 11.13
N ALA A 218 15.07 -22.86 10.38
CA ALA A 218 15.08 -23.09 8.92
C ALA A 218 15.94 -22.05 8.16
N LEU A 219 15.91 -20.79 8.55
CA LEU A 219 16.74 -19.76 7.94
C LEU A 219 18.21 -19.94 8.29
N ALA A 220 18.55 -20.36 9.50
CA ALA A 220 19.94 -20.56 9.96
C ALA A 220 20.68 -21.66 9.19
N GLU A 221 19.97 -22.64 8.62
CA GLU A 221 20.56 -23.67 7.75
C GLU A 221 21.10 -23.10 6.42
N HIS A 222 20.57 -21.96 5.97
CA HIS A 222 20.85 -21.41 4.65
C HIS A 222 21.44 -20.00 4.67
N THR A 223 21.35 -19.30 5.79
CA THR A 223 21.76 -17.90 5.93
C THR A 223 22.40 -17.64 7.29
N VAL A 224 23.17 -16.57 7.39
CA VAL A 224 23.70 -16.09 8.67
C VAL A 224 22.63 -15.23 9.34
N LEU A 225 22.13 -15.65 10.51
CA LEU A 225 21.24 -14.84 11.32
C LEU A 225 22.05 -13.86 12.17
N ALA A 226 21.98 -12.58 11.85
CA ALA A 226 22.63 -11.51 12.61
C ALA A 226 21.60 -10.82 13.53
N CYS A 227 21.75 -11.02 14.84
CA CYS A 227 20.88 -10.38 15.81
C CYS A 227 21.28 -8.91 16.01
N LEU A 228 20.32 -8.00 15.90
CA LEU A 228 20.56 -6.55 16.09
C LEU A 228 21.11 -6.22 17.49
N GLU A 229 20.81 -7.04 18.47
CA GLU A 229 21.37 -6.92 19.83
C GLU A 229 22.90 -7.06 19.82
N ASP A 230 23.44 -7.97 19.01
CA ASP A 230 24.88 -8.20 18.91
C ASP A 230 25.53 -7.15 18.00
N VAL A 231 24.94 -6.89 16.83
CA VAL A 231 25.40 -5.81 15.94
C VAL A 231 25.49 -4.48 16.69
N ARG A 232 24.56 -4.20 17.60
CA ARG A 232 24.59 -2.98 18.42
C ARG A 232 25.80 -2.92 19.34
N LYS A 233 26.30 -4.06 19.86
CA LYS A 233 27.52 -4.11 20.68
C LYS A 233 28.77 -3.81 19.86
N GLU A 234 28.75 -4.16 18.57
CA GLU A 234 29.86 -3.90 17.64
C GLU A 234 29.91 -2.44 17.15
N VAL A 235 28.85 -1.64 17.37
CA VAL A 235 28.84 -0.21 17.03
C VAL A 235 29.81 0.54 17.97
N GLY A 236 31.00 0.78 17.48
CA GLY A 236 32.09 1.43 18.22
C GLY A 236 31.97 2.96 18.30
N PRO A 237 32.90 3.61 19.01
CA PRO A 237 32.96 5.07 19.12
C PRO A 237 33.11 5.77 17.76
N LEU A 238 33.93 5.21 16.86
CA LEU A 238 34.16 5.77 15.53
C LEU A 238 32.90 5.74 14.67
N ASP A 239 32.08 4.66 14.74
CA ASP A 239 30.82 4.57 14.06
C ASP A 239 29.84 5.65 14.52
N LYS A 240 29.77 5.88 15.84
CA LYS A 240 28.96 6.92 16.47
C LYS A 240 29.43 8.32 16.10
N LEU A 241 30.74 8.54 16.10
CA LEU A 241 31.34 9.83 15.72
C LEU A 241 31.04 10.15 14.25
N TRP A 242 31.20 9.16 13.37
CA TRP A 242 30.83 9.32 11.95
C TRP A 242 29.33 9.61 11.76
N GLY A 243 28.47 8.86 12.44
CA GLY A 243 27.02 9.11 12.44
C GLY A 243 26.68 10.51 12.96
N LEU A 244 27.38 10.97 14.00
CA LEU A 244 27.22 12.32 14.53
C LEU A 244 27.65 13.37 13.52
N ALA A 245 28.81 13.21 12.88
CA ALA A 245 29.31 14.12 11.85
C ALA A 245 28.31 14.26 10.69
N VAL A 246 27.80 13.16 10.14
CA VAL A 246 26.79 13.17 9.09
C VAL A 246 25.47 13.79 9.57
N SER A 247 25.08 13.51 10.82
CA SER A 247 23.89 14.13 11.41
C SER A 247 24.01 15.66 11.52
N TRP A 248 25.20 16.22 11.62
CA TRP A 248 25.45 17.65 11.60
C TRP A 248 25.68 18.19 10.18
N VAL A 249 26.43 17.47 9.37
CA VAL A 249 26.88 17.86 8.03
C VAL A 249 26.45 16.78 7.02
N PRO A 250 25.19 16.78 6.56
CA PRO A 250 24.67 15.75 5.66
C PRO A 250 25.41 15.62 4.32
N THR A 251 26.07 16.68 3.90
CA THR A 251 26.86 16.69 2.66
C THR A 251 28.02 15.71 2.65
N LEU A 252 28.46 15.23 3.82
CA LEU A 252 29.52 14.21 3.93
C LEU A 252 29.10 12.86 3.30
N MET A 253 27.81 12.60 3.15
CA MET A 253 27.28 11.37 2.52
C MET A 253 26.89 11.57 1.05
N ARG A 254 26.84 12.79 0.55
CA ARG A 254 26.45 13.06 -0.85
C ARG A 254 27.42 12.35 -1.81
N GLY A 255 26.83 11.68 -2.83
CA GLY A 255 27.58 10.92 -3.82
C GLY A 255 28.20 9.61 -3.32
N ARG A 256 27.96 9.23 -2.04
CA ARG A 256 28.40 7.96 -1.45
C ARG A 256 27.29 6.91 -1.37
N THR A 257 26.06 7.34 -1.60
CA THR A 257 24.87 6.49 -1.62
C THR A 257 24.68 5.83 -2.98
N ALA A 258 23.77 4.86 -3.04
CA ALA A 258 23.48 4.17 -4.29
C ALA A 258 22.81 5.11 -5.34
N PRO A 259 23.04 4.90 -6.66
CA PRO A 259 22.34 5.62 -7.71
C PRO A 259 20.82 5.44 -7.65
N ALA A 260 20.06 6.42 -8.12
CA ALA A 260 18.60 6.41 -8.09
C ALA A 260 17.96 5.19 -8.77
N GLY A 261 18.51 4.75 -9.91
CA GLY A 261 18.02 3.59 -10.66
C GLY A 261 18.43 2.24 -10.08
N SER A 262 19.28 2.18 -9.04
CA SER A 262 19.64 0.92 -8.39
C SER A 262 18.54 0.43 -7.44
N PRO A 263 18.50 -0.89 -7.12
CA PRO A 263 17.53 -1.43 -6.18
C PRO A 263 17.58 -0.70 -4.83
N GLY A 264 16.44 -0.17 -4.40
CA GLY A 264 16.25 0.49 -3.11
C GLY A 264 15.64 -0.43 -2.05
N ALA A 265 14.85 -1.44 -2.49
CA ALA A 265 14.37 -2.54 -1.66
C ALA A 265 13.88 -3.71 -2.52
N VAL A 266 13.80 -4.91 -1.92
CA VAL A 266 13.09 -6.07 -2.47
C VAL A 266 11.96 -6.44 -1.52
N LEU A 267 10.74 -6.53 -2.06
CA LEU A 267 9.54 -6.94 -1.33
C LEU A 267 9.06 -8.30 -1.83
N TYR A 268 8.85 -9.24 -0.91
CA TYR A 268 8.37 -10.57 -1.29
C TYR A 268 6.84 -10.64 -1.18
N THR A 269 6.21 -11.09 -2.26
CA THR A 269 4.76 -11.30 -2.32
C THR A 269 4.47 -12.79 -2.46
N SER A 270 3.37 -13.26 -1.84
CA SER A 270 2.84 -14.59 -2.14
C SER A 270 2.32 -14.56 -3.59
N GLY A 271 3.03 -15.20 -4.50
CA GLY A 271 2.55 -15.36 -5.88
C GLY A 271 1.16 -16.00 -5.90
N SER A 272 0.35 -15.67 -6.90
CA SER A 272 -1.01 -16.25 -7.09
C SER A 272 -1.03 -17.78 -7.20
N GLU A 273 0.13 -18.41 -7.35
CA GLU A 273 0.32 -19.87 -7.48
C GLU A 273 1.08 -20.46 -6.28
N GLY A 274 1.20 -19.71 -5.18
CA GLY A 274 1.84 -20.18 -3.95
C GLY A 274 3.35 -19.97 -3.89
N THR A 275 4.06 -19.85 -5.03
CA THR A 275 5.50 -19.57 -5.05
C THR A 275 5.74 -18.06 -4.86
N PRO A 276 6.59 -17.64 -3.90
CA PRO A 276 6.88 -16.23 -3.69
C PRO A 276 7.58 -15.60 -4.89
N LYS A 277 7.35 -14.30 -5.10
CA LYS A 277 8.08 -13.46 -6.06
C LYS A 277 8.74 -12.31 -5.34
N GLY A 278 9.99 -12.00 -5.68
CA GLY A 278 10.70 -10.84 -5.15
C GLY A 278 10.52 -9.63 -6.08
N VAL A 279 9.73 -8.67 -5.66
CA VAL A 279 9.52 -7.40 -6.39
C VAL A 279 10.68 -6.47 -6.10
N VAL A 280 11.46 -6.12 -7.11
CA VAL A 280 12.64 -5.25 -6.99
C VAL A 280 12.25 -3.82 -7.33
N LEU A 281 12.33 -2.93 -6.33
CA LEU A 281 11.98 -1.52 -6.47
C LEU A 281 13.24 -0.65 -6.36
N SER A 282 13.41 0.29 -7.28
CA SER A 282 14.53 1.23 -7.23
C SER A 282 14.28 2.38 -6.24
N HIS A 283 15.35 3.09 -5.88
CA HIS A 283 15.22 4.34 -5.13
C HIS A 283 14.35 5.35 -5.88
N ALA A 284 14.52 5.45 -7.21
CA ALA A 284 13.70 6.32 -8.05
C ALA A 284 12.22 5.94 -8.03
N ASN A 285 11.88 4.64 -8.03
CA ASN A 285 10.48 4.21 -7.93
C ASN A 285 9.82 4.70 -6.63
N PHE A 286 10.51 4.57 -5.49
CA PHE A 286 9.99 5.07 -4.20
C PHE A 286 9.82 6.58 -4.21
N LEU A 287 10.82 7.33 -4.67
CA LEU A 287 10.77 8.79 -4.71
C LEU A 287 9.72 9.30 -5.69
N ALA A 288 9.55 8.62 -6.83
CA ALA A 288 8.50 8.91 -7.78
C ALA A 288 7.12 8.76 -7.15
N ASN A 289 6.85 7.64 -6.47
CA ASN A 289 5.55 7.42 -5.87
C ASN A 289 5.27 8.38 -4.70
N VAL A 290 6.27 8.68 -3.88
CA VAL A 290 6.18 9.74 -2.86
C VAL A 290 5.81 11.09 -3.49
N ALA A 291 6.48 11.46 -4.59
CA ALA A 291 6.22 12.72 -5.29
C ALA A 291 4.83 12.74 -5.94
N GLN A 292 4.42 11.62 -6.55
CA GLN A 292 3.09 11.45 -7.16
C GLN A 292 1.98 11.63 -6.13
N ILE A 293 2.09 10.97 -4.96
CA ILE A 293 1.11 11.10 -3.89
C ILE A 293 1.10 12.54 -3.34
N ALA A 294 2.27 13.11 -3.05
CA ALA A 294 2.39 14.47 -2.53
C ALA A 294 1.95 15.56 -3.51
N ALA A 295 1.83 15.24 -4.81
CA ALA A 295 1.31 16.16 -5.82
C ALA A 295 -0.22 16.26 -5.80
N VAL A 296 -0.93 15.28 -5.25
CA VAL A 296 -2.41 15.20 -5.28
C VAL A 296 -3.05 15.08 -3.90
N VAL A 297 -2.32 14.64 -2.89
CA VAL A 297 -2.79 14.51 -1.50
C VAL A 297 -2.09 15.57 -0.65
N ASP A 298 -2.88 16.47 -0.06
CA ASP A 298 -2.36 17.51 0.82
C ASP A 298 -1.94 16.94 2.17
N LEU A 299 -0.63 16.77 2.35
CA LEU A 299 0.01 16.42 3.60
C LEU A 299 0.83 17.61 4.11
N PHE A 300 0.54 18.07 5.32
CA PHE A 300 1.18 19.22 5.93
C PHE A 300 2.10 18.79 7.09
N PRO A 301 3.20 19.50 7.38
CA PRO A 301 4.04 19.24 8.56
C PRO A 301 3.31 19.32 9.90
N THR A 302 2.11 19.89 9.91
CA THR A 302 1.20 19.91 11.07
C THR A 302 0.37 18.63 11.20
N ASP A 303 0.29 17.83 10.16
CA ASP A 303 -0.36 16.52 10.21
C ASP A 303 0.42 15.54 11.09
N ARG A 304 -0.26 14.50 11.50
CA ARG A 304 0.30 13.37 12.25
C ARG A 304 -0.24 12.07 11.70
N VAL A 305 0.64 11.20 11.29
CA VAL A 305 0.29 9.90 10.73
C VAL A 305 0.35 8.84 11.82
N VAL A 306 -0.65 7.97 11.89
CA VAL A 306 -0.55 6.67 12.54
C VAL A 306 -0.54 5.61 11.44
N ASN A 307 0.51 4.78 11.43
CA ASN A 307 0.66 3.68 10.49
C ASN A 307 0.77 2.34 11.22
N PRO A 308 -0.31 1.57 11.33
CA PRO A 308 -0.30 0.21 11.86
C PRO A 308 0.07 -0.84 10.81
N LEU A 309 0.18 -0.45 9.52
CA LEU A 309 0.48 -1.40 8.46
C LEU A 309 1.94 -1.87 8.53
N PRO A 310 2.18 -3.16 8.29
CA PRO A 310 3.54 -3.70 8.29
C PRO A 310 4.43 -3.04 7.25
N VAL A 311 5.64 -2.61 7.66
CA VAL A 311 6.61 -1.95 6.76
C VAL A 311 7.27 -2.93 5.76
N PHE A 312 7.08 -4.23 5.92
CA PHE A 312 7.50 -5.21 4.90
C PHE A 312 6.51 -5.32 3.73
N HIS A 313 5.36 -4.64 3.79
CA HIS A 313 4.45 -4.43 2.66
C HIS A 313 4.66 -3.05 2.05
N SER A 314 4.53 -2.96 0.73
CA SER A 314 4.74 -1.73 -0.04
C SER A 314 3.89 -0.55 0.45
N PHE A 315 2.66 -0.78 0.89
CA PHE A 315 1.78 0.27 1.41
C PHE A 315 2.31 0.83 2.73
N GLY A 316 2.64 -0.04 3.70
CA GLY A 316 3.24 0.38 4.96
C GLY A 316 4.62 1.02 4.80
N LEU A 317 5.43 0.54 3.83
CA LEU A 317 6.77 1.07 3.58
C LEU A 317 6.72 2.44 2.88
N THR A 318 5.99 2.54 1.77
CA THR A 318 5.99 3.78 0.97
C THR A 318 5.09 4.84 1.58
N ALA A 319 3.79 4.55 1.75
CA ALA A 319 2.85 5.55 2.27
C ALA A 319 2.96 5.72 3.79
N GLY A 320 3.25 4.64 4.53
CA GLY A 320 3.31 4.68 5.99
C GLY A 320 4.66 5.10 6.57
N LEU A 321 5.77 4.94 5.85
CA LEU A 321 7.11 5.30 6.34
C LEU A 321 7.78 6.35 5.46
N PHE A 322 8.06 6.05 4.16
CA PHE A 322 8.85 6.97 3.35
C PHE A 322 8.14 8.28 3.07
N LEU A 323 6.87 8.25 2.66
CA LEU A 323 6.10 9.45 2.36
C LEU A 323 6.11 10.44 3.54
N PRO A 324 5.64 10.12 4.75
CA PRO A 324 5.60 11.09 5.83
C PRO A 324 6.98 11.59 6.22
N LEU A 325 8.01 10.72 6.26
CA LEU A 325 9.36 11.13 6.59
C LEU A 325 9.96 12.10 5.56
N LEU A 326 9.66 11.91 4.28
CA LEU A 326 10.24 12.75 3.22
C LEU A 326 9.49 14.08 3.01
N VAL A 327 8.20 14.14 3.40
CA VAL A 327 7.41 15.38 3.34
C VAL A 327 7.33 16.13 4.69
N GLY A 328 8.00 15.63 5.74
CA GLY A 328 8.11 16.31 7.03
C GLY A 328 6.93 16.09 7.98
N VAL A 329 6.16 15.04 7.80
CA VAL A 329 4.99 14.70 8.63
C VAL A 329 5.39 13.71 9.72
N PRO A 330 5.23 14.05 11.01
CA PRO A 330 5.46 13.11 12.11
C PRO A 330 4.62 11.84 11.96
N THR A 331 5.27 10.68 12.08
CA THR A 331 4.60 9.38 11.96
C THR A 331 4.85 8.51 13.18
N CYS A 332 3.78 7.87 13.66
CA CYS A 332 3.83 6.84 14.68
C CYS A 332 3.57 5.48 14.03
N LEU A 333 4.57 4.60 14.10
CA LEU A 333 4.46 3.24 13.60
C LEU A 333 3.97 2.30 14.70
N TYR A 334 2.99 1.48 14.39
CA TYR A 334 2.47 0.48 15.32
C TYR A 334 2.75 -0.94 14.81
N PRO A 335 3.16 -1.90 15.66
CA PRO A 335 3.67 -3.18 15.20
C PRO A 335 2.63 -4.14 14.62
N SER A 336 1.35 -3.98 14.94
CA SER A 336 0.31 -4.91 14.49
C SER A 336 -1.01 -4.20 14.18
N PRO A 337 -1.56 -4.34 12.98
CA PRO A 337 -2.86 -3.76 12.63
C PRO A 337 -4.04 -4.45 13.32
N LEU A 338 -3.83 -5.64 13.91
CA LEU A 338 -4.88 -6.45 14.54
C LEU A 338 -5.25 -5.96 15.96
N HIS A 339 -4.47 -5.08 16.56
CA HIS A 339 -4.74 -4.55 17.89
C HIS A 339 -5.72 -3.37 17.82
N TYR A 340 -6.98 -3.63 17.46
CA TYR A 340 -7.97 -2.63 17.09
C TYR A 340 -8.13 -1.52 18.12
N ARG A 341 -8.36 -1.87 19.40
CA ARG A 341 -8.51 -0.89 20.50
C ARG A 341 -7.24 -0.05 20.70
N ALA A 342 -6.08 -0.69 20.68
CA ALA A 342 -4.82 0.00 20.90
C ALA A 342 -4.48 0.98 19.77
N VAL A 343 -4.81 0.65 18.52
CA VAL A 343 -4.61 1.56 17.38
C VAL A 343 -5.56 2.75 17.47
N ALA A 344 -6.84 2.54 17.81
CA ALA A 344 -7.82 3.61 17.98
C ALA A 344 -7.42 4.56 19.13
N ALA A 345 -7.04 4.00 20.28
CA ALA A 345 -6.52 4.79 21.41
C ALA A 345 -5.24 5.57 21.05
N LEU A 346 -4.36 4.99 20.25
CA LEU A 346 -3.15 5.67 19.75
C LEU A 346 -3.49 6.85 18.84
N VAL A 347 -4.49 6.72 17.97
CA VAL A 347 -4.99 7.83 17.12
C VAL A 347 -5.44 8.99 18.00
N ALA A 348 -6.24 8.73 19.03
CA ALA A 348 -6.71 9.75 19.97
C ALA A 348 -5.55 10.40 20.75
N GLU A 349 -4.69 9.57 21.35
CA GLU A 349 -3.54 10.03 22.17
C GLU A 349 -2.61 10.94 21.37
N ARG A 350 -2.32 10.55 20.13
CA ARG A 350 -1.42 11.30 19.24
C ARG A 350 -2.10 12.43 18.51
N LYS A 351 -3.43 12.56 18.63
CA LYS A 351 -4.24 13.47 17.82
C LYS A 351 -3.89 13.31 16.35
N ALA A 352 -3.87 12.06 15.88
CA ALA A 352 -3.52 11.74 14.53
C ALA A 352 -4.52 12.34 13.55
N THR A 353 -4.04 12.86 12.43
CA THR A 353 -4.86 13.48 11.39
C THR A 353 -5.01 12.59 10.16
N VAL A 354 -4.13 11.61 10.01
CA VAL A 354 -4.12 10.67 8.89
C VAL A 354 -3.86 9.25 9.40
N LEU A 355 -4.67 8.31 8.93
CA LEU A 355 -4.55 6.88 9.22
C LEU A 355 -4.48 6.09 7.92
N PHE A 356 -3.50 5.20 7.78
CA PHE A 356 -3.42 4.24 6.67
C PHE A 356 -3.87 2.86 7.13
N ALA A 357 -4.82 2.24 6.42
CA ALA A 357 -5.29 0.90 6.77
C ALA A 357 -5.94 0.19 5.56
N THR A 358 -6.33 -1.08 5.74
CA THR A 358 -7.25 -1.79 4.83
C THR A 358 -8.69 -1.62 5.33
N ASP A 359 -9.70 -1.97 4.51
CA ASP A 359 -11.11 -1.91 4.92
C ASP A 359 -11.39 -2.77 6.17
N THR A 360 -10.81 -3.97 6.20
CA THR A 360 -10.93 -4.90 7.34
C THR A 360 -10.44 -4.26 8.64
N PHE A 361 -9.28 -3.61 8.62
CA PHE A 361 -8.72 -2.96 9.80
C PHE A 361 -9.50 -1.69 10.18
N LEU A 362 -9.93 -0.89 9.20
CA LEU A 362 -10.77 0.28 9.44
C LEU A 362 -12.08 -0.11 10.12
N THR A 363 -12.73 -1.19 9.67
CA THR A 363 -13.92 -1.72 10.32
C THR A 363 -13.63 -2.09 11.78
N GLY A 364 -12.52 -2.79 12.04
CA GLY A 364 -12.09 -3.15 13.39
C GLY A 364 -11.83 -1.92 14.27
N TYR A 365 -11.12 -0.92 13.76
CA TYR A 365 -10.86 0.33 14.49
C TYR A 365 -12.14 1.12 14.75
N GLY A 366 -13.04 1.20 13.77
CA GLY A 366 -14.29 1.94 13.92
C GLY A 366 -15.31 1.29 14.86
N ARG A 367 -15.28 -0.04 15.03
CA ARG A 367 -16.15 -0.78 15.95
C ARG A 367 -15.61 -0.86 17.39
N ALA A 368 -14.30 -0.79 17.56
CA ALA A 368 -13.63 -1.03 18.83
C ALA A 368 -13.61 0.13 19.83
N PRO A 369 -13.62 1.41 19.42
CA PRO A 369 -13.32 2.51 20.31
C PRO A 369 -14.51 3.04 21.11
N SER A 370 -14.19 3.77 22.17
CA SER A 370 -15.06 4.71 22.83
C SER A 370 -15.44 5.88 21.89
N GLU A 371 -16.49 6.63 22.22
CA GLU A 371 -16.89 7.78 21.40
C GLU A 371 -15.75 8.80 21.26
N GLY A 372 -15.54 9.27 20.02
CA GLY A 372 -14.59 10.35 19.73
C GLY A 372 -13.13 9.96 19.49
N GLU A 373 -12.72 8.70 19.71
CA GLU A 373 -11.30 8.30 19.58
C GLU A 373 -10.71 8.52 18.18
N LEU A 374 -11.50 8.44 17.11
CA LEU A 374 -11.05 8.68 15.73
C LEU A 374 -11.38 10.07 15.19
N ALA A 375 -12.05 10.93 15.97
CA ALA A 375 -12.54 12.25 15.52
C ALA A 375 -11.42 13.25 15.18
N SER A 376 -10.16 13.00 15.59
CA SER A 376 -9.03 13.85 15.22
C SER A 376 -8.57 13.66 13.77
N LEU A 377 -9.02 12.59 13.10
CA LEU A 377 -8.64 12.28 11.72
C LEU A 377 -9.27 13.29 10.75
N ARG A 378 -8.46 13.87 9.89
CA ARG A 378 -8.92 14.62 8.73
C ARG A 378 -9.47 13.68 7.65
N TYR A 379 -8.82 12.54 7.48
CA TYR A 379 -9.23 11.44 6.61
C TYR A 379 -8.47 10.16 6.98
N ALA A 380 -9.05 9.03 6.61
CA ALA A 380 -8.33 7.77 6.58
C ALA A 380 -8.19 7.28 5.13
N VAL A 381 -7.03 6.72 4.81
CA VAL A 381 -6.72 6.20 3.47
C VAL A 381 -6.82 4.68 3.50
N ALA A 382 -7.76 4.16 2.73
CA ALA A 382 -8.00 2.73 2.57
C ALA A 382 -7.33 2.20 1.31
N GLY A 383 -6.61 1.11 1.40
CA GLY A 383 -5.98 0.46 0.25
C GLY A 383 -5.90 -1.04 0.39
N ALA A 384 -5.52 -1.70 -0.69
CA ALA A 384 -5.34 -3.15 -0.80
C ALA A 384 -6.62 -3.99 -0.78
N GLU A 385 -7.76 -3.45 -0.34
CA GLU A 385 -9.09 -4.06 -0.33
C GLU A 385 -10.13 -3.04 -0.79
N PRO A 386 -11.26 -3.48 -1.39
CA PRO A 386 -12.40 -2.61 -1.65
C PRO A 386 -13.00 -2.09 -0.34
N VAL A 387 -13.38 -0.81 -0.30
CA VAL A 387 -14.04 -0.23 0.87
C VAL A 387 -15.54 -0.54 0.84
N ARG A 388 -16.02 -1.24 1.87
CA ARG A 388 -17.43 -1.53 2.04
C ARG A 388 -18.21 -0.27 2.40
N GLU A 389 -19.44 -0.19 1.90
CA GLU A 389 -20.30 0.96 2.20
C GLU A 389 -20.63 1.04 3.71
N SER A 390 -20.73 -0.09 4.41
CA SER A 390 -20.90 -0.13 5.87
C SER A 390 -19.72 0.52 6.60
N THR A 391 -18.47 0.27 6.17
CA THR A 391 -17.28 0.91 6.73
C THR A 391 -17.29 2.42 6.45
N ARG A 392 -17.66 2.82 5.24
CA ARG A 392 -17.76 4.22 4.84
C ARG A 392 -18.78 4.99 5.70
N ARG A 393 -19.96 4.40 5.89
CA ARG A 393 -21.00 4.96 6.76
C ARG A 393 -20.53 5.06 8.20
N LEU A 394 -19.92 4.00 8.74
CA LEU A 394 -19.39 3.98 10.11
C LEU A 394 -18.45 5.18 10.38
N TYR A 395 -17.51 5.44 9.47
CA TYR A 395 -16.57 6.55 9.65
C TYR A 395 -17.22 7.91 9.46
N ARG A 396 -18.09 8.07 8.47
CA ARG A 396 -18.81 9.32 8.22
C ARG A 396 -19.78 9.66 9.36
N ASP A 397 -20.63 8.70 9.74
CA ASP A 397 -21.78 8.97 10.62
C ASP A 397 -21.35 9.05 12.10
N ARG A 398 -20.35 8.25 12.51
CA ARG A 398 -19.87 8.23 13.89
C ARG A 398 -18.74 9.22 14.17
N PHE A 399 -17.83 9.44 13.23
CA PHE A 399 -16.62 10.24 13.47
C PHE A 399 -16.51 11.48 12.58
N GLY A 400 -17.35 11.63 11.56
CA GLY A 400 -17.24 12.71 10.57
C GLY A 400 -16.00 12.59 9.67
N VAL A 401 -15.40 11.41 9.56
CA VAL A 401 -14.12 11.17 8.87
C VAL A 401 -14.36 10.62 7.47
N PRO A 402 -13.88 11.29 6.41
CA PRO A 402 -13.93 10.76 5.04
C PRO A 402 -12.93 9.62 4.86
N LEU A 403 -13.35 8.56 4.14
CA LEU A 403 -12.48 7.49 3.69
C LEU A 403 -12.06 7.73 2.24
N LEU A 404 -10.75 7.78 2.00
CA LEU A 404 -10.15 7.93 0.67
C LEU A 404 -9.65 6.57 0.21
N GLU A 405 -10.20 6.06 -0.88
CA GLU A 405 -9.76 4.80 -1.45
C GLU A 405 -8.54 5.01 -2.34
N GLY A 406 -7.54 4.14 -2.19
CA GLY A 406 -6.36 4.08 -3.05
C GLY A 406 -6.17 2.68 -3.64
N TYR A 407 -5.65 2.63 -4.86
CA TYR A 407 -5.35 1.42 -5.60
C TYR A 407 -3.89 1.34 -6.00
N GLY A 408 -3.35 0.14 -5.96
CA GLY A 408 -2.01 -0.15 -6.42
C GLY A 408 -1.58 -1.58 -6.16
N ALA A 409 -0.34 -1.86 -6.50
CA ALA A 409 0.29 -3.16 -6.34
C ALA A 409 1.71 -2.99 -5.81
N THR A 410 2.32 -4.03 -5.24
CA THR A 410 3.71 -3.97 -4.81
C THR A 410 4.63 -3.57 -5.97
N GLU A 411 4.32 -4.04 -7.15
CA GLU A 411 5.02 -3.78 -8.41
C GLU A 411 4.94 -2.32 -8.87
N THR A 412 4.08 -1.52 -8.25
CA THR A 412 3.88 -0.09 -8.58
C THR A 412 4.20 0.85 -7.41
N THR A 413 4.85 0.38 -6.36
CA THR A 413 5.53 1.09 -5.25
C THR A 413 4.67 1.93 -4.25
N PRO A 414 3.45 1.66 -3.85
CA PRO A 414 2.48 0.81 -4.52
C PRO A 414 1.42 1.57 -5.32
N VAL A 415 1.23 2.92 -5.14
CA VAL A 415 0.01 3.64 -5.50
C VAL A 415 -0.04 3.97 -6.99
N LEU A 416 -1.12 3.58 -7.65
CA LEU A 416 -1.45 3.90 -9.04
C LEU A 416 -2.54 4.95 -9.14
N ALA A 417 -3.58 4.84 -8.32
CA ALA A 417 -4.72 5.74 -8.31
C ALA A 417 -5.19 5.99 -6.87
N VAL A 418 -5.76 7.15 -6.60
CA VAL A 418 -6.27 7.50 -5.28
C VAL A 418 -7.41 8.51 -5.38
N ASN A 419 -8.44 8.33 -4.55
CA ASN A 419 -9.40 9.38 -4.24
C ASN A 419 -8.75 10.43 -3.35
N THR A 420 -9.01 11.70 -3.63
CA THR A 420 -8.50 12.81 -2.82
C THR A 420 -9.66 13.57 -2.17
N PRO A 421 -9.41 14.42 -1.16
CA PRO A 421 -10.49 15.22 -0.57
C PRO A 421 -11.24 16.11 -1.57
N THR A 422 -10.57 16.54 -2.64
CA THR A 422 -11.12 17.41 -3.69
C THR A 422 -11.69 16.64 -4.88
N HIS A 423 -11.18 15.43 -5.13
CA HIS A 423 -11.56 14.56 -6.26
C HIS A 423 -11.84 13.15 -5.71
N GLY A 424 -12.86 13.02 -4.88
CA GLY A 424 -13.30 11.73 -4.35
C GLY A 424 -14.62 11.30 -4.99
N ARG A 425 -14.69 10.03 -5.42
CA ARG A 425 -15.93 9.41 -5.90
C ARG A 425 -16.07 8.03 -5.29
N ALA A 426 -17.11 7.85 -4.49
CA ALA A 426 -17.41 6.56 -3.86
C ALA A 426 -17.60 5.46 -4.91
N GLY A 427 -17.14 4.24 -4.61
CA GLY A 427 -17.19 3.11 -5.54
C GLY A 427 -16.14 3.15 -6.65
N THR A 428 -15.20 4.10 -6.59
CA THR A 428 -14.00 4.17 -7.42
C THR A 428 -12.76 4.24 -6.56
N VAL A 429 -11.62 3.91 -7.14
CA VAL A 429 -10.31 4.08 -6.48
C VAL A 429 -9.64 5.41 -6.84
N GLY A 430 -10.42 6.39 -7.33
CA GLY A 430 -9.95 7.69 -7.74
C GLY A 430 -9.37 7.70 -9.15
N ARG A 431 -8.50 8.68 -9.40
CA ARG A 431 -7.81 8.88 -10.69
C ARG A 431 -6.36 8.40 -10.62
N PHE A 432 -5.80 8.08 -11.77
CA PHE A 432 -4.38 7.77 -11.87
C PHE A 432 -3.52 8.92 -11.36
N LEU A 433 -2.46 8.56 -10.65
CA LEU A 433 -1.45 9.52 -10.22
C LEU A 433 -0.71 10.15 -11.42
N PRO A 434 -0.21 11.38 -11.30
CA PRO A 434 0.51 12.03 -12.39
C PRO A 434 1.71 11.20 -12.83
N GLY A 435 1.93 11.10 -14.16
CA GLY A 435 3.02 10.31 -14.75
C GLY A 435 2.73 8.82 -14.94
N ILE A 436 1.54 8.35 -14.58
CA ILE A 436 1.08 7.00 -14.94
C ILE A 436 0.53 7.02 -16.36
N GLU A 437 1.01 6.11 -17.19
CA GLU A 437 0.44 5.76 -18.47
C GLU A 437 -0.36 4.46 -18.31
N ALA A 438 -1.60 4.46 -18.77
CA ALA A 438 -2.48 3.30 -18.70
C ALA A 438 -2.90 2.84 -20.10
N ARG A 439 -2.87 1.53 -20.32
CA ARG A 439 -3.47 0.87 -21.48
C ARG A 439 -4.58 -0.05 -20.98
N LEU A 440 -5.70 0.00 -21.65
CA LEU A 440 -6.87 -0.82 -21.38
C LEU A 440 -6.94 -1.92 -22.46
N ALA A 441 -6.48 -3.12 -22.10
CA ALA A 441 -6.41 -4.24 -23.03
C ALA A 441 -7.70 -5.08 -22.93
N PRO A 442 -8.41 -5.33 -24.04
CA PRO A 442 -9.55 -6.24 -24.04
C PRO A 442 -9.14 -7.62 -23.51
N VAL A 443 -10.02 -8.27 -22.78
CA VAL A 443 -9.84 -9.65 -22.32
C VAL A 443 -10.98 -10.50 -22.85
N GLU A 444 -10.64 -11.58 -23.51
CA GLU A 444 -11.63 -12.49 -24.11
C GLU A 444 -12.56 -13.07 -23.02
N GLY A 445 -13.86 -13.07 -23.30
CA GLY A 445 -14.89 -13.58 -22.38
C GLY A 445 -15.37 -12.58 -21.32
N PHE A 446 -14.91 -11.31 -21.35
CA PHE A 446 -15.37 -10.27 -20.42
C PHE A 446 -16.28 -9.27 -21.13
N ALA A 447 -17.53 -9.17 -20.66
CA ALA A 447 -18.50 -8.21 -21.18
C ALA A 447 -18.27 -6.79 -20.65
N GLU A 448 -17.78 -6.67 -19.41
CA GLU A 448 -17.50 -5.39 -18.76
C GLU A 448 -16.05 -5.30 -18.32
N GLY A 449 -15.38 -4.19 -18.65
CA GLY A 449 -14.05 -3.87 -18.21
C GLY A 449 -12.95 -4.42 -19.11
N THR A 450 -11.76 -3.91 -18.86
CA THR A 450 -10.54 -4.22 -19.62
C THR A 450 -9.39 -4.48 -18.65
N GLN A 451 -8.43 -5.28 -19.04
CA GLN A 451 -7.22 -5.48 -18.24
C GLN A 451 -6.39 -4.20 -18.21
N LEU A 452 -6.06 -3.78 -17.02
CA LEU A 452 -5.19 -2.62 -16.82
C LEU A 452 -3.72 -3.03 -16.99
N VAL A 453 -3.04 -2.35 -17.91
CA VAL A 453 -1.59 -2.44 -18.12
C VAL A 453 -1.01 -1.05 -17.92
N VAL A 454 0.01 -0.90 -17.07
CA VAL A 454 0.52 0.40 -16.67
C VAL A 454 2.01 0.55 -16.94
N ARG A 455 2.42 1.79 -17.20
CA ARG A 455 3.81 2.24 -17.23
C ARG A 455 3.92 3.54 -16.44
N GLY A 456 5.02 3.72 -15.72
CA GLY A 456 5.25 4.94 -14.95
C GLY A 456 6.55 4.88 -14.16
N PRO A 457 6.98 6.02 -13.59
CA PRO A 457 8.25 6.11 -12.87
C PRO A 457 8.27 5.29 -11.58
N ASN A 458 7.10 4.91 -11.06
CA ASN A 458 6.94 4.08 -9.87
C ASN A 458 6.80 2.57 -10.17
N VAL A 459 6.84 2.16 -11.45
CA VAL A 459 6.79 0.74 -11.82
C VAL A 459 8.13 0.08 -11.53
N MET A 460 8.12 -1.11 -10.95
CA MET A 460 9.27 -1.89 -10.51
C MET A 460 10.35 -2.08 -11.58
N LEU A 461 11.57 -2.36 -11.13
CA LEU A 461 12.64 -2.81 -12.02
C LEU A 461 12.36 -4.20 -12.59
N GLY A 462 11.69 -5.07 -11.86
CA GLY A 462 11.35 -6.42 -12.26
C GLY A 462 11.22 -7.37 -11.08
N TYR A 463 11.11 -8.65 -11.40
CA TYR A 463 11.01 -9.73 -10.42
C TYR A 463 12.32 -10.48 -10.25
N TYR A 464 12.59 -10.93 -9.03
CA TYR A 464 13.37 -12.14 -8.77
C TYR A 464 12.40 -13.33 -8.69
N VAL A 465 12.76 -14.44 -9.34
CA VAL A 465 11.97 -15.67 -9.39
C VAL A 465 12.81 -16.87 -8.96
N ALA A 466 12.16 -17.90 -8.44
CA ALA A 466 12.85 -19.07 -7.87
C ALA A 466 13.67 -19.86 -8.91
N GLU A 467 13.20 -19.91 -10.15
CA GLU A 467 13.82 -20.66 -11.26
C GLU A 467 15.17 -20.06 -11.69
N ARG A 468 15.38 -18.75 -11.47
CA ARG A 468 16.63 -18.05 -11.82
C ARG A 468 17.07 -17.11 -10.71
N PRO A 469 17.63 -17.63 -9.60
CA PRO A 469 18.01 -16.83 -8.44
C PRO A 469 18.99 -15.70 -8.79
N GLY A 470 18.68 -14.48 -8.34
CA GLY A 470 19.50 -13.28 -8.53
C GLY A 470 19.45 -12.69 -9.94
N VAL A 471 18.65 -13.24 -10.84
CA VAL A 471 18.42 -12.68 -12.18
C VAL A 471 17.14 -11.82 -12.14
N LEU A 472 17.27 -10.59 -12.60
CA LEU A 472 16.15 -9.65 -12.68
C LEU A 472 15.34 -9.88 -13.96
N HIS A 473 14.03 -10.01 -13.81
CA HIS A 473 13.07 -10.15 -14.91
C HIS A 473 12.23 -8.87 -15.01
N PRO A 474 12.61 -7.90 -15.86
CA PRO A 474 11.88 -6.65 -16.01
C PRO A 474 10.53 -6.84 -16.70
N PRO A 475 9.56 -5.94 -16.47
CA PRO A 475 8.31 -5.93 -17.21
C PRO A 475 8.59 -5.60 -18.70
N PRO A 476 7.95 -6.30 -19.65
CA PRO A 476 8.18 -6.14 -21.08
C PRO A 476 7.98 -4.70 -21.54
N GLY A 477 9.00 -4.08 -22.12
CA GLY A 477 8.94 -2.68 -22.57
C GLY A 477 8.59 -1.67 -21.48
N GLY A 478 8.78 -2.01 -20.21
CA GLY A 478 8.41 -1.20 -19.06
C GLY A 478 6.90 -1.20 -18.74
N TRP A 479 6.11 -2.03 -19.43
CA TRP A 479 4.67 -2.16 -19.21
C TRP A 479 4.36 -3.31 -18.26
N TYR A 480 3.72 -2.97 -17.15
CA TYR A 480 3.31 -3.94 -16.12
C TYR A 480 1.83 -4.30 -16.27
N PRO A 481 1.48 -5.54 -16.60
CA PRO A 481 0.11 -6.02 -16.57
C PRO A 481 -0.30 -6.26 -15.11
N THR A 482 -1.25 -5.46 -14.61
CA THR A 482 -1.65 -5.54 -13.18
C THR A 482 -2.41 -6.83 -12.87
N GLY A 483 -3.01 -7.43 -13.87
CA GLY A 483 -3.95 -8.54 -13.72
C GLY A 483 -5.32 -8.12 -13.19
N ASP A 484 -5.54 -6.83 -13.01
CA ASP A 484 -6.84 -6.29 -12.59
C ASP A 484 -7.68 -5.88 -13.80
N ILE A 485 -8.97 -6.14 -13.74
CA ILE A 485 -9.98 -5.69 -14.71
C ILE A 485 -10.59 -4.41 -14.18
N VAL A 486 -10.58 -3.37 -14.99
CA VAL A 486 -11.03 -2.04 -14.60
C VAL A 486 -11.97 -1.43 -15.64
N THR A 487 -12.78 -0.46 -15.20
CA THR A 487 -13.41 0.54 -16.06
C THR A 487 -12.86 1.91 -15.72
N VAL A 488 -12.70 2.76 -16.72
CA VAL A 488 -12.30 4.15 -16.56
C VAL A 488 -13.35 5.02 -17.21
N ASP A 489 -13.95 5.91 -16.43
CA ASP A 489 -14.98 6.81 -16.97
C ASP A 489 -14.38 8.01 -17.72
N ALA A 490 -15.24 8.79 -18.37
CA ALA A 490 -14.82 9.97 -19.13
C ALA A 490 -14.12 11.05 -18.28
N ALA A 491 -14.33 11.05 -16.97
CA ALA A 491 -13.65 11.94 -16.02
C ALA A 491 -12.35 11.34 -15.45
N GLY A 492 -11.93 10.16 -15.91
CA GLY A 492 -10.70 9.48 -15.53
C GLY A 492 -10.78 8.72 -14.20
N TYR A 493 -11.96 8.51 -13.63
CA TYR A 493 -12.10 7.70 -12.41
C TYR A 493 -12.03 6.21 -12.73
N VAL A 494 -11.21 5.52 -11.97
CA VAL A 494 -10.96 4.08 -12.12
C VAL A 494 -11.85 3.29 -11.16
N ARG A 495 -12.57 2.31 -11.67
CA ARG A 495 -13.30 1.32 -10.89
C ARG A 495 -12.73 -0.06 -11.14
N ILE A 496 -12.41 -0.79 -10.09
CA ILE A 496 -11.94 -2.18 -10.19
C ILE A 496 -13.17 -3.08 -10.28
N VAL A 497 -13.22 -3.88 -11.33
CA VAL A 497 -14.29 -4.85 -11.60
C VAL A 497 -13.92 -6.22 -11.04
N GLY A 498 -12.63 -6.57 -11.09
CA GLY A 498 -12.14 -7.85 -10.58
C GLY A 498 -10.69 -8.10 -10.96
N ARG A 499 -10.25 -9.35 -10.81
CA ARG A 499 -8.92 -9.81 -11.22
C ARG A 499 -9.03 -10.92 -12.24
N VAL A 500 -8.20 -10.92 -13.28
CA VAL A 500 -8.18 -11.96 -14.33
C VAL A 500 -8.15 -13.38 -13.74
N LYS A 501 -7.35 -13.62 -12.70
CA LYS A 501 -7.26 -14.92 -12.00
C LYS A 501 -8.39 -15.17 -10.98
N ARG A 502 -9.32 -14.23 -10.83
CA ARG A 502 -10.45 -14.31 -9.90
C ARG A 502 -11.80 -14.36 -10.63
N PHE A 503 -11.83 -15.17 -11.69
CA PHE A 503 -13.03 -15.51 -12.42
C PHE A 503 -13.17 -17.03 -12.48
N ALA A 504 -14.39 -17.51 -12.42
CA ALA A 504 -14.74 -18.90 -12.67
C ALA A 504 -15.33 -19.02 -14.07
N LYS A 505 -14.92 -20.07 -14.81
CA LYS A 505 -15.47 -20.35 -16.15
C LYS A 505 -16.62 -21.33 -16.03
N ILE A 506 -17.85 -20.82 -16.11
CA ILE A 506 -19.08 -21.59 -15.88
C ILE A 506 -19.84 -21.70 -17.18
N GLY A 507 -19.91 -22.89 -17.78
CA GLY A 507 -20.64 -23.11 -19.03
C GLY A 507 -20.13 -22.25 -20.21
N GLY A 508 -18.87 -21.82 -20.18
CA GLY A 508 -18.28 -20.92 -21.18
C GLY A 508 -18.27 -19.45 -20.79
N GLU A 509 -19.05 -19.03 -19.80
CA GLU A 509 -19.11 -17.64 -19.32
C GLU A 509 -18.09 -17.39 -18.21
N MET A 510 -17.50 -16.19 -18.20
CA MET A 510 -16.56 -15.74 -17.17
C MET A 510 -17.30 -15.02 -16.04
N VAL A 511 -17.38 -15.66 -14.88
CA VAL A 511 -18.07 -15.14 -13.68
C VAL A 511 -17.06 -14.52 -12.73
N SER A 512 -17.23 -13.24 -12.42
CA SER A 512 -16.38 -12.53 -11.44
C SER A 512 -16.70 -12.98 -10.02
N LEU A 513 -15.72 -13.63 -9.36
CA LEU A 513 -15.85 -14.02 -7.94
C LEU A 513 -15.95 -12.79 -7.03
N ALA A 514 -15.28 -11.68 -7.39
CA ALA A 514 -15.42 -10.42 -6.67
C ALA A 514 -16.82 -9.81 -6.78
N ARG A 515 -17.52 -10.03 -7.90
CA ARG A 515 -18.92 -9.61 -8.03
C ARG A 515 -19.84 -10.42 -7.13
N VAL A 516 -19.62 -11.72 -7.03
CA VAL A 516 -20.38 -12.59 -6.11
C VAL A 516 -20.19 -12.14 -4.65
N GLU A 517 -18.97 -11.79 -4.27
CA GLU A 517 -18.67 -11.23 -2.94
C GLU A 517 -19.36 -9.89 -2.70
N ALA A 518 -19.38 -9.03 -3.71
CA ALA A 518 -20.05 -7.73 -3.62
C ALA A 518 -21.58 -7.89 -3.49
N ASP A 519 -22.17 -8.83 -4.22
CA ASP A 519 -23.61 -9.14 -4.14
C ASP A 519 -23.96 -9.73 -2.76
N ALA A 520 -23.09 -10.63 -2.21
CA ALA A 520 -23.23 -11.15 -0.86
C ALA A 520 -23.12 -10.05 0.21
N ALA A 521 -22.19 -9.11 0.05
CA ALA A 521 -22.03 -7.97 0.95
C ALA A 521 -23.21 -6.98 0.89
N GLN A 522 -23.95 -6.93 -0.22
CA GLN A 522 -25.20 -6.16 -0.28
C GLN A 522 -26.34 -6.85 0.47
N HIS A 523 -26.37 -8.19 0.44
CA HIS A 523 -27.39 -8.99 1.13
C HIS A 523 -27.09 -9.09 2.64
N TRP A 524 -25.86 -9.34 3.01
CA TRP A 524 -25.37 -9.46 4.40
C TRP A 524 -24.25 -8.47 4.68
N PRO A 525 -24.55 -7.17 4.86
CA PRO A 525 -23.56 -6.09 4.89
C PRO A 525 -22.63 -6.11 6.12
N ASP A 526 -23.03 -6.78 7.18
CA ASP A 526 -22.26 -6.85 8.44
C ASP A 526 -21.27 -8.01 8.48
N ASP A 527 -21.36 -8.93 7.51
CA ASP A 527 -20.59 -10.16 7.45
C ASP A 527 -19.45 -10.08 6.43
N THR A 528 -18.53 -11.01 6.52
CA THR A 528 -17.41 -11.12 5.57
C THR A 528 -17.68 -12.29 4.62
N HIS A 529 -17.33 -12.10 3.35
CA HIS A 529 -17.61 -13.07 2.29
C HIS A 529 -16.39 -13.32 1.45
N ALA A 530 -16.21 -14.57 1.00
CA ALA A 530 -15.19 -14.97 0.05
C ALA A 530 -15.77 -15.98 -0.94
N ALA A 531 -15.63 -15.72 -2.24
CA ALA A 531 -16.09 -16.62 -3.29
C ALA A 531 -14.91 -17.36 -3.92
N VAL A 532 -15.09 -18.63 -4.22
CA VAL A 532 -14.09 -19.47 -4.90
C VAL A 532 -14.70 -20.26 -6.03
N GLY A 533 -13.97 -20.42 -7.13
CA GLY A 533 -14.32 -21.31 -8.23
C GLY A 533 -13.77 -22.71 -7.95
N LEU A 534 -14.62 -23.73 -7.96
CA LEU A 534 -14.23 -25.13 -7.81
C LEU A 534 -14.58 -25.92 -9.07
N PRO A 535 -13.84 -27.00 -9.39
CA PRO A 535 -14.17 -27.84 -10.53
C PRO A 535 -15.61 -28.39 -10.49
N ASP A 536 -16.30 -28.36 -11.62
CA ASP A 536 -17.62 -28.94 -11.82
C ASP A 536 -17.62 -29.81 -13.08
N PRO A 537 -18.03 -31.10 -12.98
CA PRO A 537 -17.98 -32.03 -14.13
C PRO A 537 -18.90 -31.64 -15.31
N ARG A 538 -19.97 -30.86 -15.05
CA ARG A 538 -20.98 -30.51 -16.05
C ARG A 538 -20.75 -29.15 -16.70
N LYS A 539 -20.28 -28.15 -15.91
CA LYS A 539 -20.17 -26.74 -16.33
C LYS A 539 -18.74 -26.21 -16.34
N GLY A 540 -17.72 -27.07 -16.08
CA GLY A 540 -16.33 -26.71 -15.95
C GLY A 540 -15.96 -26.26 -14.54
N GLU A 541 -16.54 -25.16 -14.08
CA GLU A 541 -16.41 -24.68 -12.70
C GLU A 541 -17.78 -24.34 -12.09
N ARG A 542 -17.81 -24.29 -10.75
CA ARG A 542 -18.95 -23.79 -9.96
C ARG A 542 -18.46 -22.79 -8.93
N VAL A 543 -19.27 -21.80 -8.62
CA VAL A 543 -18.99 -20.83 -7.57
C VAL A 543 -19.47 -21.37 -6.22
N VAL A 544 -18.60 -21.24 -5.21
CA VAL A 544 -18.91 -21.51 -3.79
C VAL A 544 -18.68 -20.22 -3.02
N LEU A 545 -19.68 -19.78 -2.26
CA LEU A 545 -19.59 -18.64 -1.35
C LEU A 545 -19.28 -19.15 0.07
N VAL A 546 -18.22 -18.63 0.65
CA VAL A 546 -17.89 -18.83 2.07
C VAL A 546 -18.21 -17.53 2.80
N THR A 547 -18.95 -17.62 3.90
CA THR A 547 -19.44 -16.44 4.63
C THR A 547 -19.32 -16.60 6.14
N SER A 548 -19.10 -15.48 6.86
CA SER A 548 -19.17 -15.45 8.33
C SER A 548 -20.61 -15.31 8.85
N ARG A 549 -21.59 -15.16 7.98
CA ARG A 549 -23.01 -15.05 8.33
C ARG A 549 -23.53 -16.35 8.92
N ALA A 550 -23.76 -16.38 10.23
CA ALA A 550 -24.33 -17.53 10.89
C ALA A 550 -25.76 -17.81 10.37
N GLY A 551 -26.02 -19.06 10.00
CA GLY A 551 -27.33 -19.49 9.49
C GLY A 551 -27.64 -19.02 8.04
N ALA A 552 -26.63 -18.57 7.29
CA ALA A 552 -26.82 -18.24 5.86
C ALA A 552 -27.36 -19.44 5.08
N GLN A 553 -28.45 -19.23 4.35
CA GLN A 553 -29.08 -20.26 3.53
C GLN A 553 -28.86 -19.99 2.05
N HIS A 554 -28.59 -21.04 1.27
CA HIS A 554 -28.45 -20.94 -0.19
C HIS A 554 -29.72 -20.35 -0.83
N ASP A 555 -30.90 -20.84 -0.44
CA ASP A 555 -32.19 -20.40 -0.98
C ASP A 555 -32.48 -18.92 -0.68
N GLU A 556 -32.05 -18.42 0.46
CA GLU A 556 -32.13 -17.00 0.81
C GLU A 556 -31.34 -16.14 -0.19
N PHE A 557 -30.11 -16.56 -0.51
CA PHE A 557 -29.30 -15.86 -1.50
C PHE A 557 -29.89 -15.95 -2.91
N VAL A 558 -30.45 -17.11 -3.29
CA VAL A 558 -31.14 -17.30 -4.58
C VAL A 558 -32.35 -16.36 -4.69
N ALA A 559 -33.17 -16.25 -3.66
CA ALA A 559 -34.30 -15.34 -3.62
C ALA A 559 -33.87 -13.88 -3.77
N PHE A 560 -32.83 -13.46 -3.05
CA PHE A 560 -32.21 -12.13 -3.18
C PHE A 560 -31.70 -11.88 -4.60
N ALA A 561 -30.99 -12.85 -5.19
CA ALA A 561 -30.44 -12.75 -6.53
C ALA A 561 -31.55 -12.56 -7.59
N ARG A 562 -32.64 -13.33 -7.50
CA ARG A 562 -33.82 -13.20 -8.37
C ARG A 562 -34.46 -11.83 -8.23
N ALA A 563 -34.66 -11.35 -7.01
CA ALA A 563 -35.28 -10.04 -6.77
C ALA A 563 -34.46 -8.87 -7.34
N ARG A 564 -33.13 -9.06 -7.48
CA ARG A 564 -32.19 -8.06 -8.02
C ARG A 564 -31.85 -8.25 -9.49
N GLY A 565 -32.36 -9.28 -10.14
CA GLY A 565 -32.02 -9.60 -11.53
C GLY A 565 -30.55 -10.00 -11.72
N ILE A 566 -29.93 -10.60 -10.69
CA ILE A 566 -28.55 -11.09 -10.75
C ILE A 566 -28.53 -12.31 -11.68
N PRO A 567 -27.63 -12.37 -12.68
CA PRO A 567 -27.54 -13.49 -13.61
C PRO A 567 -27.28 -14.83 -12.93
N GLU A 568 -27.95 -15.90 -13.37
CA GLU A 568 -27.84 -17.25 -12.78
C GLU A 568 -26.39 -17.74 -12.63
N PRO A 569 -25.48 -17.54 -13.60
CA PRO A 569 -24.10 -18.00 -13.46
C PRO A 569 -23.35 -17.37 -12.27
N THR A 570 -23.75 -16.18 -11.82
CA THR A 570 -23.15 -15.50 -10.67
C THR A 570 -23.72 -15.94 -9.33
N VAL A 571 -24.81 -16.72 -9.34
CA VAL A 571 -25.39 -17.27 -8.12
C VAL A 571 -24.55 -18.45 -7.64
N PRO A 572 -24.00 -18.42 -6.40
CA PRO A 572 -23.22 -19.54 -5.87
C PRO A 572 -24.03 -20.84 -5.85
N LYS A 573 -23.41 -21.95 -6.18
CA LYS A 573 -24.05 -23.29 -6.08
C LYS A 573 -24.00 -23.88 -4.68
N ALA A 574 -23.21 -23.29 -3.78
CA ALA A 574 -23.19 -23.63 -2.37
C ALA A 574 -22.81 -22.39 -1.55
N VAL A 575 -23.41 -22.28 -0.36
CA VAL A 575 -23.07 -21.30 0.67
C VAL A 575 -22.53 -22.05 1.88
N LEU A 576 -21.30 -21.73 2.29
CA LEU A 576 -20.64 -22.36 3.42
C LEU A 576 -20.45 -21.35 4.54
N TRP A 577 -20.91 -21.70 5.73
CA TRP A 577 -20.66 -20.88 6.91
C TRP A 577 -19.32 -21.22 7.55
N VAL A 578 -18.59 -20.18 8.00
CA VAL A 578 -17.39 -20.27 8.83
C VAL A 578 -17.46 -19.20 9.91
N GLU A 579 -16.94 -19.47 11.09
CA GLU A 579 -16.91 -18.47 12.16
C GLU A 579 -16.07 -17.22 11.77
N THR A 580 -14.95 -17.46 11.09
CA THR A 580 -14.08 -16.38 10.61
C THR A 580 -13.46 -16.77 9.27
N ILE A 581 -13.50 -15.87 8.29
CA ILE A 581 -12.82 -16.07 7.00
C ILE A 581 -11.31 -15.92 7.20
N PRO A 582 -10.49 -16.90 6.76
CA PRO A 582 -9.04 -16.84 6.86
C PRO A 582 -8.46 -15.61 6.16
N THR A 583 -7.55 -14.90 6.86
CA THR A 583 -6.87 -13.74 6.33
C THR A 583 -5.36 -13.87 6.46
N LEU A 584 -4.64 -13.30 5.51
CA LEU A 584 -3.18 -13.14 5.56
C LEU A 584 -2.81 -12.10 6.63
N GLY A 585 -1.54 -12.08 7.07
CA GLY A 585 -1.03 -11.05 7.98
C GLY A 585 -1.16 -9.61 7.46
N SER A 586 -1.44 -9.42 6.18
CA SER A 586 -1.78 -8.13 5.55
C SER A 586 -3.26 -7.73 5.70
N GLY A 587 -4.11 -8.58 6.28
CA GLY A 587 -5.55 -8.39 6.37
C GLY A 587 -6.34 -8.87 5.16
N LYS A 588 -5.67 -9.22 4.05
CA LYS A 588 -6.34 -9.74 2.85
C LYS A 588 -6.85 -11.15 3.07
N VAL A 589 -7.97 -11.49 2.44
CA VAL A 589 -8.51 -12.87 2.45
C VAL A 589 -7.47 -13.86 1.91
N ASP A 590 -7.24 -14.95 2.63
CA ASP A 590 -6.40 -16.07 2.21
C ASP A 590 -7.22 -17.04 1.33
N TYR A 591 -7.39 -16.67 0.06
CA TYR A 591 -8.16 -17.46 -0.89
C TYR A 591 -7.66 -18.90 -1.11
N PRO A 592 -6.35 -19.20 -1.09
CA PRO A 592 -5.88 -20.57 -1.11
C PRO A 592 -6.43 -21.42 0.05
N THR A 593 -6.44 -20.86 1.25
CA THR A 593 -7.00 -21.54 2.42
C THR A 593 -8.52 -21.66 2.35
N VAL A 594 -9.23 -20.59 1.95
CA VAL A 594 -10.68 -20.62 1.71
C VAL A 594 -11.06 -21.69 0.68
N ARG A 595 -10.30 -21.79 -0.42
CA ARG A 595 -10.54 -22.81 -1.46
C ARG A 595 -10.41 -24.23 -0.91
N ARG A 596 -9.33 -24.51 -0.16
CA ARG A 596 -9.15 -25.83 0.50
C ARG A 596 -10.28 -26.16 1.47
N MET A 597 -10.73 -25.19 2.27
CA MET A 597 -11.86 -25.35 3.18
C MET A 597 -13.13 -25.70 2.40
N ALA A 598 -13.43 -24.98 1.32
CA ALA A 598 -14.58 -25.25 0.48
C ALA A 598 -14.52 -26.62 -0.22
N GLU A 599 -13.34 -27.02 -0.74
CA GLU A 599 -13.11 -28.33 -1.34
C GLU A 599 -13.36 -29.46 -0.31
N ASN A 600 -12.82 -29.32 0.90
CA ASN A 600 -13.00 -30.33 1.95
C ASN A 600 -14.47 -30.44 2.38
N ALA A 601 -15.13 -29.30 2.63
CA ALA A 601 -16.53 -29.29 3.03
C ALA A 601 -17.45 -29.96 2.00
N LEU A 602 -17.21 -29.70 0.70
CA LEU A 602 -18.00 -30.32 -0.38
C LEU A 602 -17.69 -31.82 -0.55
N ARG A 603 -16.43 -32.25 -0.36
CA ARG A 603 -16.09 -33.69 -0.35
C ARG A 603 -16.80 -34.42 0.79
N GLU A 604 -16.80 -33.86 2.00
CA GLU A 604 -17.50 -34.43 3.16
C GLU A 604 -19.00 -34.50 2.94
N ALA A 605 -19.60 -33.46 2.34
CA ALA A 605 -21.04 -33.49 2.00
C ALA A 605 -21.37 -34.56 0.95
N GLY A 606 -20.54 -34.69 -0.09
CA GLY A 606 -20.69 -35.73 -1.11
C GLY A 606 -20.51 -37.12 -0.57
N ALA A 607 -19.57 -37.35 0.35
CA ALA A 607 -19.38 -38.64 1.02
C ALA A 607 -20.58 -39.05 1.91
N ARG A 608 -21.19 -38.06 2.57
CA ARG A 608 -22.43 -38.30 3.38
C ARG A 608 -23.62 -38.67 2.48
N GLN A 609 -23.79 -38.00 1.33
CA GLN A 609 -24.85 -38.35 0.36
C GLN A 609 -24.63 -39.74 -0.25
N ALA A 610 -23.39 -40.18 -0.41
CA ALA A 610 -23.04 -41.49 -0.95
C ALA A 610 -23.11 -42.63 0.09
N GLY A 611 -23.50 -42.37 1.32
CA GLY A 611 -23.72 -43.41 2.36
C GLY A 611 -22.44 -43.99 2.98
N LEU A 612 -21.28 -43.37 2.81
CA LEU A 612 -20.01 -43.77 3.43
C LEU A 612 -20.01 -43.35 4.90
N LYS A 613 -20.23 -44.34 5.82
CA LYS A 613 -20.17 -44.16 7.28
C LYS A 613 -18.72 -43.92 7.70
N ASN A 614 -18.50 -42.89 8.53
CA ASN A 614 -17.28 -42.42 9.19
C ASN A 614 -16.53 -41.24 8.50
N VAL A 615 -17.18 -40.08 8.48
CA VAL A 615 -16.51 -38.81 8.26
C VAL A 615 -16.77 -37.90 9.47
N PRO A 616 -15.76 -37.28 10.11
CA PRO A 616 -15.96 -36.34 11.22
C PRO A 616 -16.79 -35.15 10.76
N SER A 617 -17.69 -34.67 11.62
CA SER A 617 -18.62 -33.60 11.34
C SER A 617 -17.88 -32.23 11.26
N SER A 618 -17.72 -31.67 10.07
CA SER A 618 -17.67 -30.20 9.93
C SER A 618 -19.13 -29.72 9.85
N LYS A 619 -19.56 -28.96 10.84
CA LYS A 619 -20.95 -28.47 10.92
C LYS A 619 -21.22 -27.50 9.80
N ASP A 620 -22.38 -27.67 9.13
CA ASP A 620 -23.07 -26.70 8.25
C ASP A 620 -22.60 -26.53 6.81
N VAL A 621 -22.73 -27.61 6.00
CA VAL A 621 -22.73 -27.53 4.53
C VAL A 621 -24.16 -27.67 4.01
N ILE A 622 -24.69 -26.68 3.32
CA ILE A 622 -26.01 -26.73 2.69
C ILE A 622 -25.81 -26.81 1.18
N LEU A 623 -26.21 -27.94 0.60
CA LEU A 623 -26.17 -28.19 -0.84
C LEU A 623 -27.57 -28.07 -1.44
N ASP A 624 -27.62 -27.62 -2.69
CA ASP A 624 -28.81 -27.62 -3.52
C ASP A 624 -29.27 -29.07 -3.73
N GLY A 625 -30.52 -29.36 -3.43
CA GLY A 625 -31.10 -30.69 -3.61
C GLY A 625 -31.54 -30.88 -5.06
N GLY A 626 -30.81 -31.75 -5.82
CA GLY A 626 -31.26 -32.42 -7.03
C GLY A 626 -31.33 -31.61 -8.31
#